data_894e87670f3eddb4842ecabb7cf76fad
#
_entry.id   894e87670f3eddb4842ecabb7cf76fad
#
_cell.length_a   1.000
_cell.length_b   1.000
_cell.length_c   1.000
_cell.angle_alpha   90.00
_cell.angle_beta   90.00
_cell.angle_gamma   90.00
#
_symmetry.space_group_name_H-M   'P 1'
#
loop_
_entity.id
_entity.type
_entity.pdbx_description
1 polymer ?
#
loop_
_entity_poly.entity_id
_entity_poly.type
_entity_poly.pdbx_seq_one_letter_code
_entity_poly.pdbx_strand_id
1 'polypeptide(L)'
;METIQQKNRIILLWPDGAPTSNGLAGVELEDAPNAISNISNPSLLVYPATKPNGKAILMCPGGGLSKISIGHEGRDMAAWFNAQGITYAVLKYRMPNGHREVPLDDVRQGLRILRNYSEEWKITKVGVMGASIGGYIAGHAAIFGVDDARPDFQILLYPVISMLPHLTHLK
;
A
#
# COMPACT_ATOMS: atom_id res chain seq x y z
N MET A 1 9.73 33.08 -1.74
CA MET A 1 10.13 31.67 -1.59
C MET A 1 9.12 30.84 -2.38
N GLU A 2 9.50 30.37 -3.56
CA GLU A 2 8.68 29.44 -4.32
C GLU A 2 8.55 28.13 -3.53
N THR A 3 7.33 27.76 -3.19
CA THR A 3 7.03 26.46 -2.58
C THR A 3 7.25 25.43 -3.67
N ILE A 4 8.33 24.67 -3.60
CA ILE A 4 8.56 23.53 -4.50
C ILE A 4 7.42 22.55 -4.22
N GLN A 5 6.44 22.53 -5.11
CA GLN A 5 5.37 21.56 -5.08
C GLN A 5 5.99 20.18 -5.37
N GLN A 6 6.12 19.35 -4.36
CA GLN A 6 6.64 17.99 -4.55
C GLN A 6 5.67 17.24 -5.45
N LYS A 7 6.15 16.84 -6.62
CA LYS A 7 5.36 16.15 -7.64
C LYS A 7 5.01 14.74 -7.17
N ASN A 8 3.77 14.29 -7.38
CA ASN A 8 3.39 12.90 -7.17
C ASN A 8 4.29 11.97 -7.98
N ARG A 9 4.64 10.81 -7.39
CA ARG A 9 5.55 9.84 -8.01
C ARG A 9 4.93 8.46 -8.06
N ILE A 10 5.28 7.73 -9.10
CA ILE A 10 5.04 6.28 -9.19
C ILE A 10 6.41 5.62 -9.06
N ILE A 11 6.54 4.71 -8.09
CA ILE A 11 7.78 3.97 -7.83
C ILE A 11 7.47 2.49 -7.95
N LEU A 12 8.15 1.81 -8.87
CA LEU A 12 8.06 0.35 -9.00
C LEU A 12 8.61 -0.32 -7.75
N LEU A 13 7.93 -1.34 -7.25
CA LEU A 13 8.40 -2.09 -6.08
C LEU A 13 9.62 -2.96 -6.42
N TRP A 14 9.64 -3.53 -7.59
CA TRP A 14 10.60 -4.54 -8.00
C TRP A 14 11.16 -4.25 -9.40
N PRO A 15 11.99 -3.22 -9.58
CA PRO A 15 12.52 -2.86 -10.90
C PRO A 15 13.40 -3.96 -11.49
N ASP A 16 14.09 -4.75 -10.63
CA ASP A 16 15.01 -5.83 -11.03
C ASP A 16 14.37 -7.23 -10.91
N GLY A 17 13.04 -7.30 -10.71
CA GLY A 17 12.30 -8.54 -10.52
C GLY A 17 11.91 -8.83 -9.08
N ALA A 18 10.71 -9.34 -8.88
CA ALA A 18 10.17 -9.67 -7.57
C ALA A 18 10.68 -11.03 -7.05
N PRO A 19 10.85 -11.20 -5.72
CA PRO A 19 11.32 -12.46 -5.13
C PRO A 19 10.29 -13.58 -5.24
N THR A 20 9.01 -13.24 -5.38
CA THR A 20 7.89 -14.17 -5.48
C THR A 20 7.04 -13.87 -6.71
N SER A 21 6.35 -14.91 -7.24
CA SER A 21 5.45 -14.79 -8.39
C SER A 21 4.09 -15.40 -8.06
N ASN A 22 3.03 -14.75 -8.54
CA ASN A 22 1.66 -15.28 -8.50
C ASN A 22 1.25 -16.01 -9.80
N GLY A 23 2.17 -16.13 -10.76
CA GLY A 23 1.91 -16.74 -12.07
C GLY A 23 1.02 -15.91 -12.99
N LEU A 24 0.52 -14.76 -12.57
CA LEU A 24 -0.27 -13.86 -13.41
C LEU A 24 0.64 -13.07 -14.34
N ALA A 25 0.23 -12.96 -15.59
CA ALA A 25 0.94 -12.20 -16.62
C ALA A 25 -0.07 -11.42 -17.46
N GLY A 26 0.44 -10.52 -18.30
CA GLY A 26 -0.38 -9.74 -19.22
C GLY A 26 -0.64 -8.32 -18.75
N VAL A 27 -1.66 -7.70 -19.32
CA VAL A 27 -2.00 -6.29 -19.12
C VAL A 27 -2.84 -6.13 -17.86
N GLU A 28 -2.55 -5.11 -17.07
CA GLU A 28 -3.42 -4.67 -15.99
C GLU A 28 -4.74 -4.15 -16.55
N LEU A 29 -5.85 -4.48 -15.88
CA LEU A 29 -7.20 -4.15 -16.32
C LEU A 29 -7.84 -3.14 -15.37
N GLU A 30 -8.42 -2.08 -15.92
CA GLU A 30 -9.35 -1.23 -15.19
C GLU A 30 -10.76 -1.80 -15.33
N ASP A 31 -11.21 -2.58 -14.32
CA ASP A 31 -12.50 -3.28 -14.36
C ASP A 31 -13.70 -2.36 -14.09
N ALA A 32 -13.45 -1.24 -13.43
CA ALA A 32 -14.44 -0.21 -13.12
C ALA A 32 -13.70 1.11 -12.84
N PRO A 33 -14.39 2.26 -12.82
CA PRO A 33 -13.76 3.48 -12.39
C PRO A 33 -13.06 3.29 -11.04
N ASN A 34 -11.74 3.47 -11.04
CA ASN A 34 -10.92 3.36 -9.83
C ASN A 34 -10.69 1.94 -9.26
N ALA A 35 -10.85 0.87 -10.05
CA ALA A 35 -10.46 -0.49 -9.68
C ALA A 35 -9.47 -1.06 -10.70
N ILE A 36 -8.44 -1.75 -10.22
CA ILE A 36 -7.39 -2.36 -11.06
C ILE A 36 -7.25 -3.82 -10.70
N SER A 37 -7.29 -4.70 -11.68
CA SER A 37 -7.02 -6.13 -11.56
C SER A 37 -5.84 -6.57 -12.41
N ASN A 38 -5.46 -7.85 -12.32
CA ASN A 38 -4.33 -8.45 -13.03
C ASN A 38 -3.03 -7.63 -12.90
N ILE A 39 -2.74 -7.17 -11.68
CA ILE A 39 -1.59 -6.30 -11.42
C ILE A 39 -0.31 -7.09 -11.63
N SER A 40 0.45 -6.70 -12.65
CA SER A 40 1.75 -7.27 -13.02
C SER A 40 2.93 -6.36 -12.66
N ASN A 41 2.66 -5.05 -12.52
CA ASN A 41 3.65 -4.04 -12.16
C ASN A 41 3.31 -3.38 -10.82
N PRO A 42 3.61 -4.04 -9.69
CA PRO A 42 3.32 -3.49 -8.37
C PRO A 42 4.13 -2.23 -8.12
N SER A 43 3.48 -1.23 -7.55
CA SER A 43 4.08 0.10 -7.40
C SER A 43 3.50 0.87 -6.21
N LEU A 44 4.22 1.90 -5.80
CA LEU A 44 3.72 2.94 -4.91
C LEU A 44 3.29 4.15 -5.71
N LEU A 45 2.09 4.65 -5.45
CA LEU A 45 1.65 5.97 -5.85
C LEU A 45 1.89 6.91 -4.67
N VAL A 46 2.96 7.69 -4.73
CA VAL A 46 3.39 8.52 -3.58
C VAL A 46 2.95 9.97 -3.77
N TYR A 47 2.40 10.51 -2.72
CA TYR A 47 1.94 11.89 -2.56
C TYR A 47 2.72 12.54 -1.41
N PRO A 48 3.90 13.12 -1.69
CA PRO A 48 4.72 13.73 -0.66
C PRO A 48 4.02 14.96 -0.07
N ALA A 49 4.09 15.13 1.25
CA ALA A 49 3.54 16.31 1.89
C ALA A 49 4.39 17.55 1.61
N THR A 50 3.77 18.67 1.25
CA THR A 50 4.47 19.95 1.01
C THR A 50 5.03 20.55 2.31
N LYS A 51 4.38 20.26 3.45
CA LYS A 51 4.82 20.66 4.80
C LYS A 51 4.87 19.41 5.68
N PRO A 52 5.90 18.56 5.54
CA PRO A 52 5.94 17.27 6.22
C PRO A 52 6.02 17.42 7.74
N ASN A 53 5.23 16.61 8.46
CA ASN A 53 5.21 16.52 9.91
C ASN A 53 6.03 15.33 10.45
N GLY A 54 6.81 14.68 9.60
CA GLY A 54 7.63 13.52 9.93
C GLY A 54 6.92 12.17 9.79
N LYS A 55 5.65 12.13 9.42
CA LYS A 55 4.90 10.88 9.27
C LYS A 55 4.65 10.54 7.80
N ALA A 56 4.72 9.24 7.50
CA ALA A 56 4.22 8.68 6.26
C ALA A 56 3.23 7.56 6.53
N ILE A 57 2.30 7.35 5.62
CA ILE A 57 1.34 6.25 5.65
C ILE A 57 1.39 5.49 4.32
N LEU A 58 1.58 4.17 4.42
CA LEU A 58 1.40 3.23 3.32
C LEU A 58 -0.01 2.68 3.37
N MET A 59 -0.84 3.04 2.39
CA MET A 59 -2.21 2.53 2.27
C MET A 59 -2.26 1.27 1.42
N CYS A 60 -2.87 0.22 1.98
CA CYS A 60 -3.22 -1.02 1.30
C CYS A 60 -4.72 -1.02 1.03
N PRO A 61 -5.18 -0.73 -0.20
CA PRO A 61 -6.61 -0.73 -0.53
C PRO A 61 -7.20 -2.14 -0.50
N GLY A 62 -8.52 -2.24 -0.32
CA GLY A 62 -9.26 -3.48 -0.46
C GLY A 62 -9.55 -3.87 -1.91
N GLY A 63 -10.37 -4.89 -2.11
CA GLY A 63 -10.79 -5.38 -3.42
C GLY A 63 -10.90 -6.90 -3.52
N GLY A 64 -11.02 -7.59 -2.38
CA GLY A 64 -11.38 -9.01 -2.31
C GLY A 64 -10.34 -9.98 -2.85
N LEU A 65 -9.06 -9.60 -2.91
CA LEU A 65 -7.95 -10.38 -3.48
C LEU A 65 -8.07 -10.63 -5.00
N SER A 66 -8.99 -9.99 -5.69
CA SER A 66 -9.16 -10.08 -7.15
C SER A 66 -8.80 -8.79 -7.85
N LYS A 67 -8.91 -7.66 -7.17
CA LYS A 67 -8.61 -6.31 -7.66
C LYS A 67 -8.21 -5.39 -6.52
N ILE A 68 -7.86 -4.16 -6.84
CA ILE A 68 -7.59 -3.08 -5.88
C ILE A 68 -8.55 -1.92 -6.14
N SER A 69 -9.23 -1.45 -5.09
CA SER A 69 -10.05 -0.23 -5.10
C SER A 69 -9.14 1.01 -4.99
N ILE A 70 -8.38 1.28 -6.06
CA ILE A 70 -7.27 2.27 -6.07
C ILE A 70 -7.75 3.72 -5.91
N GLY A 71 -9.03 4.01 -6.16
CA GLY A 71 -9.65 5.33 -6.00
C GLY A 71 -10.02 5.61 -4.56
N HIS A 72 -11.27 5.26 -4.19
CA HIS A 72 -11.86 5.64 -2.89
C HIS A 72 -11.17 5.04 -1.66
N GLU A 73 -10.58 3.85 -1.77
CA GLU A 73 -9.74 3.26 -0.72
C GLU A 73 -8.23 3.55 -0.93
N GLY A 74 -7.90 4.46 -1.83
CA GLY A 74 -6.51 4.80 -2.14
C GLY A 74 -6.32 6.28 -2.39
N ARG A 75 -6.28 6.69 -3.66
CA ARG A 75 -5.88 8.04 -4.12
C ARG A 75 -6.70 9.18 -3.54
N ASP A 76 -8.00 8.97 -3.32
CA ASP A 76 -8.92 10.04 -2.93
C ASP A 76 -8.63 10.57 -1.51
N MET A 77 -7.96 9.78 -0.67
CA MET A 77 -7.53 10.22 0.67
C MET A 77 -6.24 11.05 0.67
N ALA A 78 -5.49 11.07 -0.43
CA ALA A 78 -4.16 11.69 -0.47
C ALA A 78 -4.17 13.18 -0.09
N ALA A 79 -5.13 13.95 -0.62
CA ALA A 79 -5.23 15.38 -0.35
C ALA A 79 -5.48 15.67 1.14
N TRP A 80 -6.30 14.84 1.80
CA TRP A 80 -6.60 15.00 3.23
C TRP A 80 -5.35 14.73 4.08
N PHE A 81 -4.62 13.63 3.83
CA PHE A 81 -3.40 13.31 4.56
C PHE A 81 -2.30 14.36 4.33
N ASN A 82 -2.13 14.84 3.10
CA ASN A 82 -1.17 15.88 2.79
C ASN A 82 -1.49 17.21 3.49
N ALA A 83 -2.77 17.55 3.64
CA ALA A 83 -3.18 18.74 4.41
C ALA A 83 -2.79 18.65 5.90
N GLN A 84 -2.63 17.44 6.44
CA GLN A 84 -2.14 17.18 7.79
C GLN A 84 -0.59 17.09 7.86
N GLY A 85 0.11 17.32 6.76
CA GLY A 85 1.56 17.19 6.69
C GLY A 85 2.06 15.75 6.63
N ILE A 86 1.20 14.79 6.30
CA ILE A 86 1.55 13.37 6.22
C ILE A 86 1.85 13.02 4.76
N THR A 87 3.04 12.48 4.50
CA THR A 87 3.33 11.85 3.21
C THR A 87 2.48 10.59 3.06
N TYR A 88 1.73 10.52 1.98
CA TYR A 88 0.79 9.43 1.75
C TYR A 88 1.20 8.61 0.53
N ALA A 89 1.18 7.29 0.65
CA ALA A 89 1.49 6.40 -0.45
C ALA A 89 0.41 5.31 -0.57
N VAL A 90 -0.02 5.02 -1.78
CA VAL A 90 -0.97 3.95 -2.08
C VAL A 90 -0.21 2.79 -2.68
N LEU A 91 -0.36 1.61 -2.09
CA LEU A 91 0.25 0.38 -2.57
C LEU A 91 -0.65 -0.26 -3.64
N LYS A 92 -0.16 -0.28 -4.87
CA LYS A 92 -0.71 -1.12 -5.93
C LYS A 92 -0.01 -2.49 -5.85
N TYR A 93 -0.56 -3.40 -5.05
CA TYR A 93 0.03 -4.72 -4.78
C TYR A 93 -0.51 -5.79 -5.73
N ARG A 94 0.28 -6.85 -5.94
CA ARG A 94 -0.11 -8.00 -6.76
C ARG A 94 -1.15 -8.86 -6.05
N MET A 95 -2.08 -9.41 -6.84
CA MET A 95 -3.05 -10.38 -6.33
C MET A 95 -2.36 -11.69 -5.94
N PRO A 96 -2.83 -12.39 -4.91
CA PRO A 96 -2.18 -13.61 -4.45
C PRO A 96 -2.29 -14.78 -5.45
N ASN A 97 -3.42 -14.96 -6.13
CA ASN A 97 -3.65 -16.10 -7.04
C ASN A 97 -3.15 -17.45 -6.47
N GLY A 98 -3.53 -17.75 -5.21
CA GLY A 98 -3.07 -18.93 -4.47
C GLY A 98 -1.74 -18.75 -3.71
N HIS A 99 -0.97 -17.71 -4.00
CA HIS A 99 0.34 -17.40 -3.42
C HIS A 99 0.24 -16.23 -2.43
N ARG A 100 -0.22 -16.52 -1.22
CA ARG A 100 -0.50 -15.49 -0.20
C ARG A 100 0.70 -14.63 0.19
N GLU A 101 1.91 -15.12 0.00
CA GLU A 101 3.17 -14.41 0.26
C GLU A 101 3.37 -13.21 -0.66
N VAL A 102 2.85 -13.25 -1.88
CA VAL A 102 3.08 -12.22 -2.91
C VAL A 102 2.62 -10.82 -2.48
N PRO A 103 1.38 -10.57 -2.07
CA PRO A 103 0.99 -9.24 -1.57
C PRO A 103 1.69 -8.88 -0.24
N LEU A 104 2.11 -9.87 0.55
CA LEU A 104 2.84 -9.62 1.79
C LEU A 104 4.28 -9.16 1.54
N ASP A 105 4.92 -9.67 0.49
CA ASP A 105 6.23 -9.18 0.07
C ASP A 105 6.11 -7.76 -0.50
N ASP A 106 5.05 -7.48 -1.25
CA ASP A 106 4.81 -6.16 -1.82
C ASP A 106 4.61 -5.09 -0.73
N VAL A 107 3.86 -5.37 0.35
CA VAL A 107 3.70 -4.41 1.45
C VAL A 107 5.01 -4.18 2.21
N ARG A 108 5.80 -5.23 2.44
CA ARG A 108 7.12 -5.11 3.09
C ARG A 108 8.05 -4.23 2.26
N GLN A 109 8.07 -4.45 0.96
CA GLN A 109 8.88 -3.64 0.05
C GLN A 109 8.40 -2.17 0.01
N GLY A 110 7.09 -1.95 0.01
CA GLY A 110 6.53 -0.60 0.10
C GLY A 110 6.98 0.16 1.34
N LEU A 111 7.02 -0.51 2.50
CA LEU A 111 7.52 0.07 3.75
C LEU A 111 9.02 0.41 3.65
N ARG A 112 9.85 -0.49 3.09
CA ARG A 112 11.29 -0.22 2.86
C ARG A 112 11.51 0.96 1.94
N ILE A 113 10.75 1.06 0.85
CA ILE A 113 10.86 2.20 -0.07
C ILE A 113 10.57 3.50 0.65
N LEU A 114 9.50 3.60 1.44
CA LEU A 114 9.22 4.81 2.20
C LEU A 114 10.32 5.18 3.19
N ARG A 115 10.96 4.19 3.82
CA ARG A 115 12.12 4.43 4.70
C ARG A 115 13.36 4.86 3.94
N ASN A 116 13.60 4.32 2.75
CA ASN A 116 14.73 4.71 1.91
C ASN A 116 14.62 6.17 1.43
N TYR A 117 13.40 6.69 1.30
CA TYR A 117 13.14 8.11 0.97
C TYR A 117 12.95 9.00 2.21
N SER A 118 13.33 8.52 3.40
CA SER A 118 13.11 9.25 4.66
C SER A 118 13.76 10.63 4.71
N GLU A 119 14.96 10.78 4.19
CA GLU A 119 15.66 12.08 4.13
C GLU A 119 14.95 13.04 3.17
N GLU A 120 14.64 12.59 1.95
CA GLU A 120 14.02 13.41 0.92
C GLU A 120 12.66 13.93 1.34
N TRP A 121 11.82 13.06 1.93
CA TRP A 121 10.45 13.40 2.34
C TRP A 121 10.33 13.75 3.82
N LYS A 122 11.46 13.86 4.54
CA LYS A 122 11.52 14.19 5.97
C LYS A 122 10.66 13.25 6.81
N ILE A 123 10.72 11.96 6.54
CA ILE A 123 9.95 10.94 7.25
C ILE A 123 10.76 10.44 8.45
N THR A 124 10.13 10.42 9.62
CA THR A 124 10.69 9.84 10.85
C THR A 124 9.91 8.63 11.33
N LYS A 125 8.63 8.50 10.92
CA LYS A 125 7.76 7.36 11.23
C LYS A 125 6.96 6.94 10.01
N VAL A 126 6.91 5.63 9.76
CA VAL A 126 6.14 5.02 8.67
C VAL A 126 5.06 4.14 9.26
N GLY A 127 3.80 4.51 9.06
CA GLY A 127 2.64 3.70 9.40
C GLY A 127 2.15 2.89 8.20
N VAL A 128 1.40 1.82 8.49
CA VAL A 128 0.63 1.09 7.49
C VAL A 128 -0.86 1.28 7.76
N MET A 129 -1.63 1.46 6.71
CA MET A 129 -3.10 1.57 6.74
C MET A 129 -3.70 0.56 5.78
N GLY A 130 -4.82 -0.04 6.13
CA GLY A 130 -5.47 -0.97 5.22
C GLY A 130 -6.98 -1.04 5.41
N ALA A 131 -7.69 -1.19 4.28
CA ALA A 131 -9.14 -1.31 4.23
C ALA A 131 -9.54 -2.72 3.78
N SER A 132 -10.58 -3.29 4.39
CA SER A 132 -11.11 -4.61 4.03
C SER A 132 -10.00 -5.67 4.00
N ILE A 133 -9.77 -6.33 2.84
CA ILE A 133 -8.67 -7.31 2.69
C ILE A 133 -7.29 -6.65 2.72
N GLY A 134 -7.18 -5.37 2.33
CA GLY A 134 -5.96 -4.58 2.53
C GLY A 134 -5.63 -4.40 4.02
N GLY A 135 -6.65 -4.43 4.89
CA GLY A 135 -6.49 -4.46 6.34
C GLY A 135 -5.83 -5.75 6.85
N TYR A 136 -6.09 -6.90 6.22
CA TYR A 136 -5.35 -8.14 6.49
C TYR A 136 -3.86 -7.98 6.14
N ILE A 137 -3.56 -7.42 4.95
CA ILE A 137 -2.19 -7.21 4.48
C ILE A 137 -1.44 -6.25 5.43
N ALA A 138 -2.08 -5.13 5.79
CA ALA A 138 -1.53 -4.14 6.72
C ALA A 138 -1.30 -4.72 8.13
N GLY A 139 -2.30 -5.45 8.65
CA GLY A 139 -2.21 -6.11 9.96
C GLY A 139 -1.10 -7.16 10.00
N HIS A 140 -0.97 -7.96 8.93
CA HIS A 140 0.12 -8.94 8.82
C HIS A 140 1.49 -8.26 8.84
N ALA A 141 1.66 -7.15 8.08
CA ALA A 141 2.91 -6.40 8.09
C ALA A 141 3.24 -5.82 9.48
N ALA A 142 2.23 -5.39 10.25
CA ALA A 142 2.42 -4.85 11.59
C ALA A 142 2.81 -5.93 12.61
N ILE A 143 2.24 -7.13 12.51
CA ILE A 143 2.49 -8.23 13.45
C ILE A 143 3.78 -8.98 13.12
N PHE A 144 4.03 -9.28 11.86
CA PHE A 144 5.11 -10.13 11.38
C PHE A 144 6.22 -9.38 10.63
N GLY A 145 6.11 -8.06 10.55
CA GLY A 145 7.17 -7.22 9.99
C GLY A 145 8.40 -7.23 10.88
N VAL A 146 9.57 -7.27 10.25
CA VAL A 146 10.88 -7.23 10.91
C VAL A 146 11.70 -6.08 10.36
N ASP A 147 12.58 -5.54 11.18
CA ASP A 147 13.54 -4.50 10.82
C ASP A 147 12.87 -3.31 10.07
N ASP A 148 13.40 -2.98 8.90
CA ASP A 148 12.95 -1.88 8.04
C ASP A 148 11.56 -2.10 7.39
N ALA A 149 11.07 -3.33 7.38
CA ALA A 149 9.73 -3.68 6.90
C ALA A 149 8.67 -3.68 8.01
N ARG A 150 9.01 -3.33 9.26
CA ARG A 150 8.06 -3.18 10.36
C ARG A 150 7.52 -1.75 10.40
N PRO A 151 6.19 -1.54 10.33
CA PRO A 151 5.63 -0.21 10.49
C PRO A 151 5.72 0.28 11.95
N ASP A 152 5.79 1.60 12.16
CA ASP A 152 5.80 2.22 13.48
C ASP A 152 4.41 2.24 14.12
N PHE A 153 3.34 2.22 13.30
CA PHE A 153 1.94 2.17 13.73
C PHE A 153 1.07 1.61 12.61
N GLN A 154 -0.16 1.22 12.96
CA GLN A 154 -1.14 0.73 11.99
C GLN A 154 -2.50 1.41 12.15
N ILE A 155 -3.24 1.50 11.04
CA ILE A 155 -4.63 1.94 10.97
C ILE A 155 -5.42 0.90 10.18
N LEU A 156 -6.44 0.31 10.79
CA LEU A 156 -7.25 -0.73 10.16
C LEU A 156 -8.68 -0.24 9.98
N LEU A 157 -9.13 -0.20 8.73
CA LEU A 157 -10.49 0.18 8.35
C LEU A 157 -11.26 -1.08 7.97
N TYR A 158 -12.29 -1.43 8.74
CA TYR A 158 -13.13 -2.63 8.52
C TYR A 158 -12.33 -3.84 8.02
N PRO A 159 -11.23 -4.22 8.69
CA PRO A 159 -10.28 -5.19 8.17
C PRO A 159 -10.87 -6.60 8.12
N VAL A 160 -10.46 -7.37 7.12
CA VAL A 160 -10.61 -8.83 7.18
C VAL A 160 -9.54 -9.36 8.12
N ILE A 161 -9.94 -9.86 9.28
CA ILE A 161 -8.99 -10.37 10.29
C ILE A 161 -8.73 -11.87 10.12
N SER A 162 -9.74 -12.62 9.69
CA SER A 162 -9.64 -14.06 9.52
C SER A 162 -10.42 -14.52 8.29
N MET A 163 -9.88 -15.53 7.60
CA MET A 163 -10.56 -16.24 6.52
C MET A 163 -11.15 -17.59 6.99
N LEU A 164 -11.10 -17.89 8.30
CA LEU A 164 -11.71 -19.08 8.84
C LEU A 164 -13.25 -18.99 8.77
N PRO A 165 -13.95 -20.01 8.24
CA PRO A 165 -15.40 -19.92 7.98
C PRO A 165 -16.27 -19.54 9.18
N HIS A 166 -15.84 -19.87 10.39
CA HIS A 166 -16.57 -19.56 11.63
C HIS A 166 -16.22 -18.18 12.24
N LEU A 167 -15.21 -17.49 11.69
CA LEU A 167 -14.76 -16.16 12.13
C LEU A 167 -14.92 -15.08 11.07
N THR A 168 -15.34 -15.45 9.87
CA THR A 168 -15.55 -14.50 8.77
C THR A 168 -17.03 -14.39 8.43
N HIS A 169 -17.44 -13.24 7.93
CA HIS A 169 -18.77 -13.00 7.38
C HIS A 169 -18.93 -13.47 5.92
N LEU A 170 -17.83 -13.92 5.31
CA LEU A 170 -17.86 -14.51 3.97
C LEU A 170 -18.50 -15.90 4.06
N LYS A 171 -19.73 -16.01 3.54
CA LYS A 171 -20.45 -17.27 3.37
C LYS A 171 -20.29 -17.75 1.94
#